data_b56f18ff26837a67eaf936dd5659d6db
#
_entry.id   b56f18ff26837a67eaf936dd5659d6db
#
_cell.length_a   1.000
_cell.length_b   1.000
_cell.length_c   1.000
_cell.angle_alpha   90.00
_cell.angle_beta   90.00
_cell.angle_gamma   90.00
#
_symmetry.space_group_name_H-M   'P 1'
#
loop_
_entity.id
_entity.type
_entity.pdbx_description
1 polymer ?
#
loop_
_entity_poly.entity_id
_entity_poly.type
_entity_poly.pdbx_seq_one_letter_code
_entity_poly.pdbx_strand_id
1 'polypeptide(L)'
;MITKEEFIDLILKQQKWSNRVDEVSEVLNVPTLFESDWVEYASVLFDKTLTLLFNEDGIDDIYWWMYEKSGNPELKIWDENGKEIPTDTVEDLWNLVKDNQK
;
A
#
# COMPACT_ATOMS: atom_id res chain seq x y z
N MET A 1 -1.04 8.20 16.99
CA MET A 1 -0.52 8.54 15.64
C MET A 1 0.63 7.62 15.28
N ILE A 2 0.69 7.19 14.04
CA ILE A 2 1.80 6.38 13.53
C ILE A 2 2.97 7.29 13.15
N THR A 3 4.20 6.84 13.38
CA THR A 3 5.40 7.55 12.94
C THR A 3 5.73 7.23 11.49
N LYS A 4 6.61 8.03 10.88
CA LYS A 4 7.13 7.78 9.53
C LYS A 4 7.76 6.40 9.41
N GLU A 5 8.59 6.01 10.36
CA GLU A 5 9.28 4.72 10.38
C GLU A 5 8.31 3.56 10.49
N GLU A 6 7.30 3.69 11.36
CA GLU A 6 6.25 2.67 11.51
C GLU A 6 5.42 2.54 10.23
N PHE A 7 5.11 3.64 9.58
CA PHE A 7 4.37 3.64 8.31
C PHE A 7 5.17 2.95 7.20
N ILE A 8 6.45 3.31 7.05
CA ILE A 8 7.32 2.70 6.05
C ILE A 8 7.40 1.18 6.27
N ASP A 9 7.59 0.76 7.52
CA ASP A 9 7.63 -0.66 7.88
C ASP A 9 6.32 -1.37 7.53
N LEU A 10 5.18 -0.75 7.83
CA LEU A 10 3.85 -1.30 7.50
C LEU A 10 3.69 -1.54 5.99
N ILE A 11 4.03 -0.56 5.17
CA ILE A 11 3.89 -0.67 3.71
C ILE A 11 4.86 -1.72 3.15
N LEU A 12 6.12 -1.72 3.57
CA LEU A 12 7.10 -2.69 3.11
C LEU A 12 6.74 -4.11 3.50
N LYS A 13 6.22 -4.32 4.69
CA LYS A 13 5.76 -5.64 5.14
C LYS A 13 4.58 -6.14 4.30
N GLN A 14 3.65 -5.26 3.97
CA GLN A 14 2.51 -5.65 3.14
C GLN A 14 2.96 -6.04 1.73
N GLN A 15 3.87 -5.28 1.12
CA GLN A 15 4.43 -5.61 -0.17
C GLN A 15 5.20 -6.93 -0.15
N LYS A 16 6.02 -7.14 0.86
CA LYS A 16 6.79 -8.37 1.05
C LYS A 16 5.88 -9.58 1.23
N TRP A 17 4.82 -9.43 1.99
CA TRP A 17 3.84 -10.49 2.21
C TRP A 17 3.17 -10.92 0.91
N SER A 18 2.70 -9.98 0.10
CA SER A 18 2.13 -10.25 -1.22
C SER A 18 3.09 -11.02 -2.12
N ASN A 19 4.33 -10.55 -2.21
CA ASN A 19 5.35 -11.20 -3.02
C ASN A 19 5.66 -12.61 -2.53
N ARG A 20 5.69 -12.82 -1.22
CA ARG A 20 5.96 -14.13 -0.62
C ARG A 20 4.85 -15.12 -0.89
N VAL A 21 3.60 -14.69 -0.87
CA VAL A 21 2.47 -15.54 -1.21
C VAL A 21 2.57 -16.01 -2.66
N ASP A 22 2.89 -15.11 -3.58
CA ASP A 22 3.09 -15.43 -4.98
C ASP A 22 4.22 -16.45 -5.17
N GLU A 23 5.37 -16.24 -4.53
CA GLU A 23 6.51 -17.17 -4.61
C GLU A 23 6.18 -18.54 -4.08
N VAL A 24 5.53 -18.63 -2.94
CA VAL A 24 5.15 -19.92 -2.32
C VAL A 24 4.13 -20.65 -3.19
N SER A 25 3.15 -19.94 -3.70
CA SER A 25 2.14 -20.48 -4.60
C SER A 25 2.76 -21.09 -5.87
N GLU A 26 3.72 -20.36 -6.47
CA GLU A 26 4.43 -20.82 -7.66
C GLU A 26 5.29 -22.06 -7.39
N VAL A 27 6.08 -22.03 -6.32
CA VAL A 27 7.00 -23.16 -5.98
C VAL A 27 6.24 -24.43 -5.60
N LEU A 28 5.19 -24.31 -4.82
CA LEU A 28 4.42 -25.46 -4.35
C LEU A 28 3.34 -25.90 -5.34
N ASN A 29 3.11 -25.12 -6.38
CA ASN A 29 2.04 -25.37 -7.35
C ASN A 29 0.70 -25.61 -6.65
N VAL A 30 0.41 -24.80 -5.61
CA VAL A 30 -0.83 -24.89 -4.85
C VAL A 30 -2.01 -24.29 -5.64
N PRO A 31 -3.22 -24.79 -5.38
CA PRO A 31 -4.42 -24.27 -6.06
C PRO A 31 -4.63 -22.78 -5.79
N THR A 32 -5.18 -22.10 -6.78
CA THR A 32 -5.55 -20.69 -6.70
C THR A 32 -6.41 -20.36 -5.46
N LEU A 33 -7.22 -21.31 -5.00
CA LEU A 33 -8.05 -21.15 -3.81
C LEU A 33 -7.21 -20.85 -2.56
N PHE A 34 -6.11 -21.57 -2.37
CA PHE A 34 -5.21 -21.35 -1.24
C PHE A 34 -4.58 -19.96 -1.30
N GLU A 35 -4.09 -19.57 -2.47
CA GLU A 35 -3.51 -18.25 -2.70
C GLU A 35 -4.52 -17.13 -2.40
N SER A 36 -5.74 -17.26 -2.89
CA SER A 36 -6.81 -16.30 -2.68
C SER A 36 -7.14 -16.11 -1.19
N ASP A 37 -7.22 -17.19 -0.43
CA ASP A 37 -7.54 -17.14 0.99
C ASP A 37 -6.46 -16.38 1.78
N TRP A 38 -5.19 -16.62 1.50
CA TRP A 38 -4.10 -15.95 2.18
C TRP A 38 -4.00 -14.47 1.80
N VAL A 39 -4.16 -14.15 0.54
CA VAL A 39 -4.14 -12.77 0.05
C VAL A 39 -5.33 -12.01 0.62
N GLU A 40 -6.52 -12.60 0.63
CA GLU A 40 -7.70 -11.98 1.21
C GLU A 40 -7.54 -11.69 2.70
N TYR A 41 -7.01 -12.64 3.46
CA TYR A 41 -6.76 -12.46 4.90
C TYR A 41 -5.79 -11.29 5.16
N ALA A 42 -4.66 -11.26 4.46
CA ALA A 42 -3.68 -10.19 4.58
C ALA A 42 -4.27 -8.84 4.20
N SER A 43 -5.08 -8.80 3.14
CA SER A 43 -5.74 -7.59 2.68
C SER A 43 -6.76 -7.07 3.68
N VAL A 44 -7.54 -7.94 4.30
CA VAL A 44 -8.51 -7.56 5.33
C VAL A 44 -7.82 -6.97 6.55
N LEU A 45 -6.73 -7.58 7.03
CA LEU A 45 -5.96 -7.05 8.16
C LEU A 45 -5.34 -5.69 7.83
N PHE A 46 -4.79 -5.54 6.65
CA PHE A 46 -4.19 -4.29 6.20
C PHE A 46 -5.25 -3.19 6.12
N ASP A 47 -6.39 -3.48 5.51
CA ASP A 47 -7.50 -2.53 5.41
C ASP A 47 -7.99 -2.07 6.79
N LYS A 48 -8.17 -2.99 7.73
CA LYS A 48 -8.56 -2.65 9.10
C LYS A 48 -7.52 -1.76 9.78
N THR A 49 -6.24 -2.05 9.58
CA THR A 49 -5.15 -1.23 10.12
C THR A 49 -5.22 0.19 9.56
N LEU A 50 -5.37 0.33 8.25
CA LEU A 50 -5.48 1.64 7.61
C LEU A 50 -6.70 2.41 8.12
N THR A 51 -7.83 1.74 8.28
CA THR A 51 -9.06 2.34 8.77
C THR A 51 -8.91 2.91 10.19
N LEU A 52 -8.09 2.27 11.02
CA LEU A 52 -7.81 2.76 12.36
C LEU A 52 -6.85 3.96 12.36
N LEU A 53 -5.97 4.05 11.39
CA LEU A 53 -4.88 5.03 11.37
C LEU A 53 -5.16 6.26 10.51
N PHE A 54 -5.93 6.12 9.44
CA PHE A 54 -6.12 7.17 8.44
C PHE A 54 -7.59 7.42 8.14
N ASN A 55 -7.90 8.63 7.66
CA ASN A 55 -9.21 8.95 7.09
C ASN A 55 -9.30 8.40 5.65
N GLU A 56 -10.48 8.53 5.02
CA GLU A 56 -10.73 7.99 3.67
C GLU A 56 -9.75 8.52 2.62
N ASP A 57 -9.41 9.81 2.68
CA ASP A 57 -8.51 10.41 1.70
C ASP A 57 -7.11 9.78 1.78
N GLY A 58 -6.61 9.55 2.99
CA GLY A 58 -5.33 8.88 3.20
C GLY A 58 -5.34 7.43 2.72
N ILE A 59 -6.42 6.70 3.02
CA ILE A 59 -6.59 5.30 2.59
C ILE A 59 -6.63 5.22 1.07
N ASP A 60 -7.37 6.09 0.40
CA ASP A 60 -7.48 6.11 -1.06
C ASP A 60 -6.12 6.37 -1.71
N ASP A 61 -5.34 7.31 -1.17
CA ASP A 61 -4.00 7.61 -1.66
C ASP A 61 -3.05 6.41 -1.50
N ILE A 62 -3.12 5.71 -0.37
CA ILE A 62 -2.30 4.52 -0.11
C ILE A 62 -2.64 3.42 -1.12
N TYR A 63 -3.92 3.13 -1.35
CA TYR A 63 -4.33 2.12 -2.31
C TYR A 63 -3.99 2.50 -3.74
N TRP A 64 -4.17 3.77 -4.11
CA TRP A 64 -3.74 4.27 -5.42
C TRP A 64 -2.25 4.01 -5.64
N TRP A 65 -1.42 4.35 -4.65
CA TRP A 65 0.02 4.17 -4.75
C TRP A 65 0.41 2.70 -4.87
N MET A 66 -0.20 1.84 -4.07
CA MET A 66 0.14 0.41 -4.02
C MET A 66 -0.35 -0.36 -5.25
N TYR A 67 -1.53 -0.03 -5.76
CA TYR A 67 -2.18 -0.84 -6.80
C TYR A 67 -2.19 -0.19 -8.18
N GLU A 68 -2.23 1.12 -8.29
CA GLU A 68 -2.23 1.81 -9.57
C GLU A 68 -0.85 2.31 -9.95
N LYS A 69 -0.23 3.10 -9.10
CA LYS A 69 1.11 3.64 -9.35
C LYS A 69 2.18 2.56 -9.48
N SER A 70 2.09 1.49 -8.71
CA SER A 70 3.05 0.38 -8.79
C SER A 70 2.97 -0.36 -10.13
N GLY A 71 1.78 -0.45 -10.71
CA GLY A 71 1.56 -1.07 -12.04
C GLY A 71 1.83 -0.13 -13.20
N ASN A 72 1.90 1.18 -12.95
CA ASN A 72 2.18 2.19 -13.97
C ASN A 72 3.03 3.32 -13.36
N PRO A 73 4.36 3.15 -13.30
CA PRO A 73 5.26 4.13 -12.67
C PRO A 73 5.22 5.53 -13.28
N GLU A 74 4.68 5.67 -14.48
CA GLU A 74 4.56 6.97 -15.15
C GLU A 74 3.38 7.80 -14.65
N LEU A 75 2.46 7.21 -13.87
CA LEU A 75 1.36 7.96 -13.28
C LEU A 75 1.89 9.03 -12.33
N LYS A 76 1.35 10.23 -12.45
CA LYS A 76 1.77 11.40 -11.67
C LYS A 76 0.56 12.16 -11.19
N ILE A 77 0.74 12.89 -10.10
CA ILE A 77 -0.27 13.82 -9.58
C ILE A 77 0.36 15.19 -9.38
N TRP A 78 -0.46 16.23 -9.45
CA TRP A 78 -0.04 17.62 -9.29
C TRP A 78 -0.87 18.31 -8.22
N ASP A 79 -0.27 19.30 -7.55
CA ASP A 79 -0.97 20.11 -6.59
C ASP A 79 -1.81 21.22 -7.28
N GLU A 80 -2.46 22.05 -6.48
CA GLU A 80 -3.30 23.14 -6.96
C GLU A 80 -2.52 24.17 -7.79
N ASN A 81 -1.21 24.26 -7.59
CA ASN A 81 -0.34 25.20 -8.29
C ASN A 81 0.27 24.58 -9.56
N GLY A 82 -0.10 23.37 -9.92
CA GLY A 82 0.43 22.66 -11.07
C GLY A 82 1.82 22.08 -10.86
N LYS A 83 2.29 22.00 -9.61
CA LYS A 83 3.56 21.39 -9.28
C LYS A 83 3.40 19.89 -9.05
N GLU A 84 4.28 19.09 -9.64
CA GLU A 84 4.26 17.64 -9.45
C GLU A 84 4.50 17.27 -7.98
N ILE A 85 3.63 16.40 -7.47
CA ILE A 85 3.78 15.84 -6.12
C ILE A 85 4.62 14.56 -6.25
N PRO A 86 5.75 14.42 -5.51
CA PRO A 86 6.57 13.21 -5.56
C PRO A 86 5.78 11.99 -5.10
N THR A 87 5.89 10.87 -5.85
CA THR A 87 5.18 9.61 -5.55
C THR A 87 6.01 8.37 -5.87
N ASP A 88 7.33 8.49 -5.96
CA ASP A 88 8.18 7.39 -6.42
C ASP A 88 8.60 6.43 -5.30
N THR A 89 8.62 6.87 -4.05
CA THR A 89 9.09 6.07 -2.90
C THR A 89 8.02 5.95 -1.82
N VAL A 90 8.22 5.01 -0.89
CA VAL A 90 7.34 4.87 0.29
C VAL A 90 7.41 6.14 1.15
N GLU A 91 8.57 6.78 1.21
CA GLU A 91 8.72 8.06 1.91
C GLU A 91 7.87 9.16 1.27
N ASP A 92 7.83 9.20 -0.06
CA ASP A 92 6.95 10.11 -0.79
C ASP A 92 5.48 9.84 -0.46
N LEU A 93 5.09 8.58 -0.37
CA LEU A 93 3.74 8.21 0.06
C LEU A 93 3.44 8.70 1.48
N TRP A 94 4.39 8.57 2.39
CA TRP A 94 4.23 9.10 3.74
C TRP A 94 3.97 10.61 3.72
N ASN A 95 4.76 11.36 2.95
CA ASN A 95 4.57 12.81 2.83
C ASN A 95 3.20 13.17 2.25
N LEU A 96 2.64 12.32 1.42
CA LEU A 96 1.31 12.52 0.84
C LEU A 96 0.18 12.30 1.86
N VAL A 97 0.32 11.33 2.76
CA VAL A 97 -0.78 10.89 3.63
C VAL A 97 -0.63 11.27 5.11
N LYS A 98 0.52 11.75 5.54
CA LYS A 98 0.80 12.01 6.97
C LYS A 98 -0.20 12.97 7.63
N ASP A 99 -0.79 13.89 6.88
CA ASP A 99 -1.77 14.85 7.39
C ASP A 99 -3.20 14.28 7.39
N ASN A 100 -3.38 13.06 6.90
CA ASN A 100 -4.66 12.35 6.85
C ASN A 100 -4.80 11.30 7.95
N GLN A 101 -4.01 11.37 9.00
CA GLN A 101 -4.14 10.51 10.17
C GLN A 101 -5.36 10.88 11.01
N LYS A 102 -5.97 9.85 11.60
CA LYS A 102 -7.08 10.04 12.56
C LYS A 102 -6.59 10.55 13.90
#